data_c343e80dd59b8fd50a1cadf8d0902077
#
_entry.id   c343e80dd59b8fd50a1cadf8d0902077
#
_cell.length_a   1.000
_cell.length_b   1.000
_cell.length_c   1.000
_cell.angle_alpha   90.00
_cell.angle_beta   90.00
_cell.angle_gamma   90.00
#
_symmetry.space_group_name_H-M   'P 1'
#
loop_
_entity.id
_entity.type
_entity.pdbx_description
1 polymer ?
#
loop_
_entity_poly.entity_id
_entity_poly.type
_entity_poly.pdbx_seq_one_letter_code
_entity_poly.pdbx_strand_id
1 'polypeptide(L)'
;MRSYEDLWRKASADKGLEQSAGFGFEQNSLLLAVLTELGFDAHPLSARVRYQRPREFTPARTHLFVRVELEESWLADVGVGAMSPTAALRLAETGPQATPHEARRLLRAPGLIYHQVQFGAEWHDVCEFTLEAMPPIDRVVANWYTSTHPGSHFKNRLIVARALPEGGRVGLLNRELSVRQRDGHSERRVLTSPDELLAVLAEHFGLEFAAGTRFPCEALDWPA
;
A
#
# COMPACT_ATOMS: atom_id res chain seq x y z
N MET A 1 -8.55 -28.13 -0.50
CA MET A 1 -7.67 -26.94 -0.46
C MET A 1 -8.59 -25.74 -0.52
N ARG A 2 -8.54 -24.84 0.47
CA ARG A 2 -9.37 -23.61 0.45
C ARG A 2 -8.80 -22.65 -0.59
N SER A 3 -9.68 -21.98 -1.36
CA SER A 3 -9.22 -20.96 -2.31
C SER A 3 -8.76 -19.69 -1.58
N TYR A 4 -7.95 -18.88 -2.24
CA TYR A 4 -7.59 -17.52 -1.74
C TYR A 4 -8.84 -16.70 -1.40
N GLU A 5 -9.87 -16.79 -2.25
CA GLU A 5 -11.13 -16.07 -2.08
C GLU A 5 -11.91 -16.53 -0.84
N ASP A 6 -11.91 -17.84 -0.52
CA ASP A 6 -12.56 -18.36 0.69
C ASP A 6 -11.86 -17.88 1.96
N LEU A 7 -10.51 -17.85 1.95
CA LEU A 7 -9.71 -17.36 3.08
C LEU A 7 -9.89 -15.86 3.27
N TRP A 8 -9.93 -15.10 2.15
CA TRP A 8 -10.20 -13.67 2.17
C TRP A 8 -11.58 -13.37 2.77
N ARG A 9 -12.63 -14.04 2.30
CA ARG A 9 -14.02 -13.86 2.80
C ARG A 9 -14.11 -14.15 4.29
N LYS A 10 -13.49 -15.24 4.76
CA LYS A 10 -13.47 -15.58 6.18
C LYS A 10 -12.75 -14.53 7.02
N ALA A 11 -11.54 -14.13 6.64
CA ALA A 11 -10.76 -13.14 7.38
C ALA A 11 -11.45 -11.75 7.38
N SER A 12 -12.16 -11.39 6.31
CA SER A 12 -12.94 -10.16 6.22
C SER A 12 -14.19 -10.21 7.10
N ALA A 13 -14.91 -11.35 7.12
CA ALA A 13 -16.09 -11.55 7.96
C ALA A 13 -15.75 -11.54 9.45
N ASP A 14 -14.68 -12.23 9.86
CA ASP A 14 -14.23 -12.27 11.26
C ASP A 14 -13.82 -10.88 11.79
N LYS A 15 -13.48 -9.94 10.90
CA LYS A 15 -13.17 -8.54 11.24
C LYS A 15 -14.31 -7.56 11.01
N GLY A 16 -15.49 -8.03 10.57
CA GLY A 16 -16.60 -7.16 10.18
C GLY A 16 -16.31 -6.27 8.97
N LEU A 17 -15.36 -6.67 8.13
CA LEU A 17 -14.96 -5.93 6.92
C LEU A 17 -15.83 -6.41 5.75
N GLU A 18 -16.92 -5.71 5.49
CA GLU A 18 -17.71 -5.91 4.28
C GLU A 18 -17.04 -5.30 3.03
N GLN A 19 -16.02 -4.45 3.23
CA GLN A 19 -15.27 -3.75 2.18
C GLN A 19 -13.76 -3.88 2.40
N SER A 20 -13.01 -4.10 1.33
CA SER A 20 -11.57 -4.38 1.37
C SER A 20 -10.72 -3.10 1.29
N ALA A 21 -10.84 -2.23 2.27
CA ALA A 21 -9.91 -1.12 2.46
C ALA A 21 -9.18 -1.27 3.79
N GLY A 22 -7.87 -1.02 3.81
CA GLY A 22 -7.07 -1.11 5.04
C GLY A 22 -5.68 -0.52 4.85
N PHE A 23 -5.01 -0.26 5.97
CA PHE A 23 -3.60 0.14 5.98
C PHE A 23 -2.69 -0.99 5.49
N GLY A 24 -1.45 -0.63 5.12
CA GLY A 24 -0.44 -1.59 4.71
C GLY A 24 -0.24 -2.76 5.69
N PHE A 25 -0.37 -2.51 7.00
CA PHE A 25 -0.31 -3.57 8.02
C PHE A 25 -1.49 -4.53 7.95
N GLU A 26 -2.70 -4.07 7.69
CA GLU A 26 -3.88 -4.92 7.58
C GLU A 26 -3.82 -5.75 6.30
N GLN A 27 -3.55 -5.11 5.16
CA GLN A 27 -3.48 -5.77 3.86
C GLN A 27 -2.35 -6.82 3.80
N ASN A 28 -1.14 -6.45 4.21
CA ASN A 28 0.01 -7.36 4.18
C ASN A 28 -0.03 -8.41 5.31
N SER A 29 -0.67 -8.14 6.46
CA SER A 29 -0.90 -9.17 7.48
C SER A 29 -1.91 -10.21 7.00
N LEU A 30 -2.95 -9.79 6.27
CA LEU A 30 -3.89 -10.71 5.64
C LEU A 30 -3.22 -11.54 4.56
N LEU A 31 -2.41 -10.91 3.69
CA LEU A 31 -1.63 -11.63 2.69
C LEU A 31 -0.71 -12.68 3.35
N LEU A 32 0.02 -12.31 4.40
CA LEU A 32 0.89 -13.22 5.16
C LEU A 32 0.08 -14.41 5.72
N ALA A 33 -1.06 -14.14 6.35
CA ALA A 33 -1.90 -15.17 6.92
C ALA A 33 -2.42 -16.14 5.85
N VAL A 34 -2.87 -15.62 4.71
CA VAL A 34 -3.35 -16.44 3.57
C VAL A 34 -2.22 -17.28 3.00
N LEU A 35 -1.06 -16.72 2.76
CA LEU A 35 0.10 -17.46 2.24
C LEU A 35 0.54 -18.56 3.19
N THR A 36 0.59 -18.29 4.50
CA THR A 36 0.93 -19.28 5.52
C THR A 36 -0.10 -20.42 5.56
N GLU A 37 -1.39 -20.12 5.51
CA GLU A 37 -2.47 -21.12 5.49
C GLU A 37 -2.44 -21.99 4.22
N LEU A 38 -1.98 -21.42 3.10
CA LEU A 38 -1.78 -22.16 1.85
C LEU A 38 -0.49 -23.00 1.85
N GLY A 39 0.33 -22.93 2.91
CA GLY A 39 1.55 -23.71 3.08
C GLY A 39 2.80 -23.08 2.46
N PHE A 40 2.77 -21.79 2.12
CA PHE A 40 3.98 -21.08 1.70
C PHE A 40 4.88 -20.77 2.91
N ASP A 41 6.18 -20.85 2.69
CA ASP A 41 7.19 -20.36 3.65
C ASP A 41 7.27 -18.83 3.51
N ALA A 42 6.49 -18.13 4.33
CA ALA A 42 6.25 -16.69 4.24
C ALA A 42 6.65 -15.96 5.53
N HIS A 43 7.45 -14.90 5.39
CA HIS A 43 8.03 -14.15 6.49
C HIS A 43 7.70 -12.65 6.41
N PRO A 44 7.27 -12.03 7.52
CA PRO A 44 7.04 -10.59 7.57
C PRO A 44 8.37 -9.84 7.60
N LEU A 45 8.51 -8.82 6.77
CA LEU A 45 9.60 -7.86 6.79
C LEU A 45 9.08 -6.47 7.07
N SER A 46 9.91 -5.61 7.68
CA SER A 46 9.57 -4.23 7.96
C SER A 46 10.33 -3.26 7.05
N ALA A 47 9.67 -2.17 6.67
CA ALA A 47 10.26 -1.15 5.81
C ALA A 47 9.97 0.28 6.29
N ARG A 48 10.78 1.22 5.79
CA ARG A 48 10.57 2.66 5.88
C ARG A 48 10.09 3.18 4.53
N VAL A 49 8.93 3.78 4.48
CA VAL A 49 8.41 4.39 3.25
C VAL A 49 9.18 5.67 2.95
N ARG A 50 9.76 5.74 1.74
CA ARG A 50 10.62 6.83 1.28
C ARG A 50 10.06 7.64 0.13
N TYR A 51 8.91 7.26 -0.39
CA TYR A 51 8.33 7.97 -1.53
C TYR A 51 8.25 9.47 -1.29
N GLN A 52 8.83 10.26 -2.21
CA GLN A 52 8.97 11.72 -2.13
C GLN A 52 9.76 12.22 -0.90
N ARG A 53 10.65 11.40 -0.33
CA ARG A 53 11.51 11.78 0.79
C ARG A 53 12.98 11.58 0.43
N PRO A 54 13.86 12.55 0.74
CA PRO A 54 15.28 12.40 0.51
C PRO A 54 15.88 11.32 1.42
N ARG A 55 17.01 10.74 1.00
CA ARG A 55 17.65 9.64 1.74
C ARG A 55 18.23 10.06 3.09
N GLU A 56 18.54 11.34 3.27
CA GLU A 56 19.02 11.94 4.52
C GLU A 56 17.94 11.96 5.61
N PHE A 57 16.67 11.99 5.24
CA PHE A 57 15.57 11.88 6.20
C PHE A 57 15.32 10.41 6.55
N THR A 58 15.24 10.09 7.85
CA THR A 58 14.94 8.72 8.33
C THR A 58 13.46 8.61 8.72
N PRO A 59 12.58 8.03 7.87
CA PRO A 59 11.18 7.80 8.24
C PRO A 59 11.06 6.72 9.31
N ALA A 60 9.92 6.72 10.03
CA ALA A 60 9.59 5.62 10.92
C ALA A 60 9.47 4.29 10.13
N ARG A 61 9.82 3.16 10.77
CA ARG A 61 9.67 1.83 10.19
C ARG A 61 8.24 1.34 10.38
N THR A 62 7.35 1.82 9.53
CA THR A 62 5.89 1.67 9.65
C THR A 62 5.26 1.03 8.42
N HIS A 63 5.99 0.25 7.66
CA HIS A 63 5.45 -0.53 6.57
C HIS A 63 5.82 -2.00 6.75
N LEU A 64 4.86 -2.89 6.47
CA LEU A 64 4.97 -4.34 6.47
C LEU A 64 4.84 -4.84 5.04
N PHE A 65 5.69 -5.77 4.64
CA PHE A 65 5.50 -6.61 3.44
C PHE A 65 5.98 -8.04 3.70
N VAL A 66 5.82 -8.93 2.74
CA VAL A 66 6.03 -10.36 2.91
C VAL A 66 7.16 -10.84 2.01
N ARG A 67 8.15 -11.52 2.61
CA ARG A 67 9.11 -12.36 1.90
C ARG A 67 8.53 -13.76 1.78
N VAL A 68 8.54 -14.32 0.59
CA VAL A 68 8.06 -15.69 0.29
C VAL A 68 9.22 -16.49 -0.26
N GLU A 69 9.51 -17.63 0.36
CA GLU A 69 10.54 -18.56 -0.09
C GLU A 69 9.92 -19.61 -1.03
N LEU A 70 10.43 -19.66 -2.24
CA LEU A 70 10.16 -20.69 -3.24
C LEU A 70 11.50 -21.31 -3.67
N GLU A 71 11.71 -21.62 -4.96
CA GLU A 71 13.05 -21.92 -5.48
C GLU A 71 14.00 -20.74 -5.32
N GLU A 72 13.47 -19.54 -5.31
CA GLU A 72 14.15 -18.29 -4.96
C GLU A 72 13.24 -17.43 -4.06
N SER A 73 13.82 -16.43 -3.37
CA SER A 73 13.06 -15.55 -2.47
C SER A 73 12.37 -14.43 -3.24
N TRP A 74 11.11 -14.18 -2.90
CA TRP A 74 10.25 -13.15 -3.50
C TRP A 74 9.82 -12.12 -2.46
N LEU A 75 9.62 -10.89 -2.90
CA LEU A 75 9.02 -9.81 -2.14
C LEU A 75 7.59 -9.57 -2.65
N ALA A 76 6.61 -9.74 -1.78
CA ALA A 76 5.20 -9.45 -2.04
C ALA A 76 4.72 -8.30 -1.16
N ASP A 77 4.06 -7.29 -1.77
CA ASP A 77 3.56 -6.11 -1.08
C ASP A 77 2.27 -5.63 -1.73
N VAL A 78 1.19 -5.64 -0.98
CA VAL A 78 -0.15 -5.21 -1.43
C VAL A 78 -0.64 -3.95 -0.70
N GLY A 79 0.23 -3.24 0.03
CA GLY A 79 -0.22 -2.23 0.98
C GLY A 79 0.62 -0.95 1.10
N VAL A 80 1.51 -0.60 0.15
CA VAL A 80 2.25 0.68 0.21
C VAL A 80 1.50 1.84 -0.47
N GLY A 81 0.19 1.72 -0.59
CA GLY A 81 -0.68 2.74 -1.17
C GLY A 81 -0.51 2.89 -2.68
N ALA A 82 -0.50 4.13 -3.19
CA ALA A 82 -0.40 4.41 -4.63
C ALA A 82 0.88 3.84 -5.29
N MET A 83 1.88 3.45 -4.49
CA MET A 83 3.14 2.89 -4.97
C MET A 83 3.23 1.37 -4.78
N SER A 84 2.15 0.68 -4.43
CA SER A 84 2.13 -0.78 -4.31
C SER A 84 2.55 -1.44 -5.62
N PRO A 85 3.48 -2.39 -5.60
CA PRO A 85 3.78 -3.20 -6.77
C PRO A 85 2.57 -4.05 -7.13
N THR A 86 2.41 -4.35 -8.40
CA THR A 86 1.30 -5.16 -8.92
C THR A 86 1.72 -6.55 -9.32
N ALA A 87 2.95 -6.92 -8.95
CA ALA A 87 3.50 -8.27 -8.99
C ALA A 87 4.53 -8.43 -7.87
N ALA A 88 4.79 -9.66 -7.46
CA ALA A 88 5.90 -9.98 -6.57
C ALA A 88 7.24 -9.72 -7.29
N LEU A 89 8.26 -9.35 -6.52
CA LEU A 89 9.61 -9.04 -7.02
C LEU A 89 10.60 -10.09 -6.54
N ARG A 90 11.49 -10.54 -7.42
CA ARG A 90 12.59 -11.43 -7.06
C ARG A 90 13.61 -10.69 -6.20
N LEU A 91 13.90 -11.22 -5.01
CA LEU A 91 14.84 -10.56 -4.10
C LEU A 91 16.30 -10.63 -4.58
N ALA A 92 16.67 -11.63 -5.35
CA ALA A 92 18.03 -11.76 -5.91
C ALA A 92 18.29 -10.86 -7.12
N GLU A 93 17.23 -10.45 -7.84
CA GLU A 93 17.33 -9.64 -9.05
C GLU A 93 17.53 -8.15 -8.70
N THR A 94 18.59 -7.57 -9.19
CA THR A 94 18.94 -6.15 -8.96
C THR A 94 18.63 -5.25 -10.16
N GLY A 95 18.38 -5.84 -11.32
CA GLY A 95 17.96 -5.15 -12.53
C GLY A 95 16.48 -4.74 -12.50
N PRO A 96 16.00 -4.08 -13.57
CA PRO A 96 14.58 -3.77 -13.75
C PRO A 96 13.73 -5.04 -13.85
N GLN A 97 12.67 -5.11 -13.06
CA GLN A 97 11.67 -6.17 -13.09
C GLN A 97 10.37 -5.59 -13.64
N ALA A 98 9.85 -6.17 -14.71
CA ALA A 98 8.57 -5.75 -15.29
C ALA A 98 7.41 -6.14 -14.36
N THR A 99 6.44 -5.25 -14.21
CA THR A 99 5.15 -5.51 -13.58
C THR A 99 4.02 -5.10 -14.53
N PRO A 100 2.76 -5.47 -14.28
CA PRO A 100 1.63 -5.00 -15.09
C PRO A 100 1.51 -3.47 -15.19
N HIS A 101 2.10 -2.73 -14.25
CA HIS A 101 2.08 -1.26 -14.20
C HIS A 101 3.48 -0.69 -14.52
N GLU A 102 4.21 -0.31 -13.48
CA GLU A 102 5.54 0.28 -13.63
C GLU A 102 6.64 -0.76 -13.43
N ALA A 103 7.76 -0.59 -14.11
CA ALA A 103 8.95 -1.38 -13.79
C ALA A 103 9.44 -1.08 -12.37
N ARG A 104 9.94 -2.10 -11.72
CA ARG A 104 10.46 -2.05 -10.33
C ARG A 104 11.88 -2.58 -10.29
N ARG A 105 12.66 -2.18 -9.29
CA ARG A 105 13.94 -2.81 -8.99
C ARG A 105 14.24 -2.79 -7.49
N LEU A 106 15.14 -3.66 -7.07
CA LEU A 106 15.66 -3.75 -5.71
C LEU A 106 17.15 -3.35 -5.73
N LEU A 107 17.41 -2.08 -5.45
CA LEU A 107 18.76 -1.54 -5.42
C LEU A 107 19.43 -1.87 -4.08
N ARG A 108 20.54 -2.62 -4.10
CA ARG A 108 21.29 -2.95 -2.88
C ARG A 108 22.26 -1.85 -2.51
N ALA A 109 22.32 -1.53 -1.22
CA ALA A 109 23.29 -0.65 -0.59
C ALA A 109 23.88 -1.34 0.65
N PRO A 110 24.98 -0.85 1.25
CA PRO A 110 25.53 -1.43 2.46
C PRO A 110 24.48 -1.51 3.59
N GLY A 111 24.10 -2.74 3.98
CA GLY A 111 23.11 -3.00 5.04
C GLY A 111 21.64 -2.71 4.71
N LEU A 112 21.32 -2.26 3.50
CA LEU A 112 19.96 -1.86 3.10
C LEU A 112 19.63 -2.31 1.67
N ILE A 113 18.32 -2.43 1.40
CA ILE A 113 17.76 -2.63 0.07
C ILE A 113 16.72 -1.53 -0.16
N TYR A 114 16.82 -0.85 -1.31
CA TYR A 114 15.82 0.12 -1.75
C TYR A 114 14.90 -0.52 -2.79
N HIS A 115 13.61 -0.59 -2.49
CA HIS A 115 12.59 -0.85 -3.50
C HIS A 115 12.33 0.44 -4.26
N GLN A 116 12.52 0.40 -5.58
CA GLN A 116 12.32 1.55 -6.46
C GLN A 116 11.26 1.28 -7.52
N VAL A 117 10.61 2.35 -7.95
CA VAL A 117 9.65 2.39 -9.06
C VAL A 117 10.19 3.29 -10.16
N GLN A 118 9.93 2.95 -11.41
CA GLN A 118 10.32 3.76 -12.57
C GLN A 118 9.15 4.61 -13.06
N PHE A 119 9.37 5.92 -13.19
CA PHE A 119 8.48 6.85 -13.87
C PHE A 119 9.24 7.55 -14.98
N GLY A 120 8.82 7.34 -16.24
CA GLY A 120 9.60 7.79 -17.40
C GLY A 120 11.00 7.17 -17.37
N ALA A 121 12.03 8.01 -17.38
CA ALA A 121 13.43 7.59 -17.30
C ALA A 121 13.97 7.53 -15.85
N GLU A 122 13.21 8.00 -14.85
CA GLU A 122 13.69 8.19 -13.49
C GLU A 122 13.26 7.06 -12.56
N TRP A 123 14.15 6.72 -11.60
CA TRP A 123 13.89 5.79 -10.52
C TRP A 123 13.63 6.53 -9.21
N HIS A 124 12.53 6.20 -8.54
CA HIS A 124 12.11 6.79 -7.27
C HIS A 124 12.10 5.74 -6.18
N ASP A 125 12.66 6.08 -5.01
CA ASP A 125 12.61 5.23 -3.83
C ASP A 125 11.16 5.12 -3.32
N VAL A 126 10.66 3.90 -3.19
CA VAL A 126 9.35 3.60 -2.56
C VAL A 126 9.55 3.31 -1.08
N CYS A 127 10.44 2.38 -0.77
CA CYS A 127 10.84 2.04 0.60
C CYS A 127 12.28 1.56 0.66
N GLU A 128 12.82 1.59 1.89
CA GLU A 128 14.06 0.90 2.25
C GLU A 128 13.78 -0.15 3.32
N PHE A 129 14.54 -1.24 3.30
CA PHE A 129 14.36 -2.36 4.22
C PHE A 129 15.62 -3.20 4.38
N THR A 130 15.61 -4.07 5.37
CA THR A 130 16.56 -5.16 5.58
C THR A 130 15.85 -6.49 5.41
N LEU A 131 16.60 -7.60 5.36
CA LEU A 131 16.01 -8.95 5.34
C LEU A 131 15.74 -9.51 6.75
N GLU A 132 15.86 -8.69 7.78
CA GLU A 132 15.55 -9.04 9.15
C GLU A 132 14.04 -9.30 9.29
N ALA A 133 13.69 -10.44 9.87
CA ALA A 133 12.30 -10.79 10.13
C ALA A 133 11.69 -9.80 11.13
N MET A 134 10.43 -9.43 10.91
CA MET A 134 9.68 -8.54 11.80
C MET A 134 8.92 -9.36 12.85
N PRO A 135 9.34 -9.34 14.15
CA PRO A 135 8.64 -10.06 15.21
C PRO A 135 7.19 -9.60 15.38
N PRO A 136 6.30 -10.44 15.93
CA PRO A 136 4.90 -10.08 16.16
C PRO A 136 4.72 -8.79 16.96
N ILE A 137 5.54 -8.56 18.00
CA ILE A 137 5.45 -7.36 18.83
C ILE A 137 5.80 -6.09 18.06
N ASP A 138 6.77 -6.12 17.16
CA ASP A 138 7.15 -4.97 16.34
C ASP A 138 6.02 -4.59 15.36
N ARG A 139 5.27 -5.59 14.87
CA ARG A 139 4.06 -5.36 14.06
C ARG A 139 2.99 -4.61 14.88
N VAL A 140 2.78 -5.00 16.13
CA VAL A 140 1.83 -4.32 17.03
C VAL A 140 2.25 -2.87 17.26
N VAL A 141 3.53 -2.63 17.58
CA VAL A 141 4.05 -1.26 17.84
C VAL A 141 3.95 -0.39 16.59
N ALA A 142 4.38 -0.89 15.43
CA ALA A 142 4.35 -0.13 14.19
C ALA A 142 2.91 0.13 13.71
N ASN A 143 2.00 -0.83 13.86
CA ASN A 143 0.58 -0.64 13.55
C ASN A 143 -0.06 0.37 14.51
N TRP A 144 0.23 0.31 15.81
CA TRP A 144 -0.24 1.30 16.77
C TRP A 144 0.24 2.71 16.40
N TYR A 145 1.53 2.88 16.06
CA TYR A 145 2.04 4.17 15.60
C TYR A 145 1.27 4.66 14.36
N THR A 146 1.09 3.80 13.36
CA THR A 146 0.42 4.15 12.10
C THR A 146 -1.03 4.56 12.32
N SER A 147 -1.77 3.82 13.15
CA SER A 147 -3.21 4.01 13.36
C SER A 147 -3.56 5.07 14.42
N THR A 148 -2.66 5.35 15.36
CA THR A 148 -3.03 6.08 16.60
C THR A 148 -2.14 7.28 16.89
N HIS A 149 -0.84 7.25 16.50
CA HIS A 149 0.08 8.32 16.86
C HIS A 149 -0.32 9.65 16.20
N PRO A 150 -0.34 10.79 16.95
CA PRO A 150 -0.76 12.09 16.41
C PRO A 150 0.02 12.56 15.17
N GLY A 151 1.31 12.20 15.06
CA GLY A 151 2.15 12.49 13.90
C GLY A 151 1.98 11.55 12.72
N SER A 152 1.08 10.56 12.80
CA SER A 152 0.81 9.65 11.69
C SER A 152 0.02 10.32 10.57
N HIS A 153 0.49 10.17 9.34
CA HIS A 153 -0.23 10.66 8.17
C HIS A 153 -1.63 10.05 8.04
N PHE A 154 -1.79 8.79 8.42
CA PHE A 154 -3.06 8.06 8.32
C PHE A 154 -4.10 8.50 9.35
N LYS A 155 -3.66 9.14 10.44
CA LYS A 155 -4.59 9.72 11.43
C LYS A 155 -5.13 11.08 10.96
N ASN A 156 -4.32 11.85 10.24
CA ASN A 156 -4.59 13.25 9.94
C ASN A 156 -4.99 13.50 8.47
N ARG A 157 -5.01 12.46 7.65
CA ARG A 157 -5.32 12.55 6.21
C ARG A 157 -6.20 11.40 5.75
N LEU A 158 -7.09 11.69 4.81
CA LEU A 158 -7.79 10.67 4.05
C LEU A 158 -6.91 10.27 2.85
N ILE A 159 -6.50 9.01 2.81
CA ILE A 159 -5.63 8.49 1.75
C ILE A 159 -6.26 7.20 1.23
N VAL A 160 -6.59 7.18 -0.04
CA VAL A 160 -7.08 5.97 -0.73
C VAL A 160 -6.33 5.84 -2.05
N ALA A 161 -5.97 4.62 -2.41
CA ALA A 161 -5.30 4.37 -3.68
C ALA A 161 -5.68 3.00 -4.24
N ARG A 162 -5.74 2.90 -5.57
CA ARG A 162 -6.04 1.67 -6.29
C ARG A 162 -5.24 1.60 -7.58
N ALA A 163 -4.70 0.42 -7.87
CA ALA A 163 -4.18 0.08 -9.20
C ALA A 163 -5.36 -0.36 -10.09
N LEU A 164 -5.42 0.14 -11.31
CA LEU A 164 -6.50 -0.17 -12.24
C LEU A 164 -6.09 -1.33 -13.17
N PRO A 165 -7.02 -2.20 -13.58
CA PRO A 165 -6.70 -3.38 -14.38
C PRO A 165 -5.98 -3.06 -15.70
N GLU A 166 -6.27 -1.91 -16.31
CA GLU A 166 -5.70 -1.42 -17.57
C GLU A 166 -4.28 -0.83 -17.43
N GLY A 167 -3.71 -0.84 -16.23
CA GLY A 167 -2.34 -0.36 -15.96
C GLY A 167 -2.26 1.07 -15.43
N GLY A 168 -3.41 1.74 -15.24
CA GLY A 168 -3.49 3.04 -14.61
C GLY A 168 -3.51 2.96 -13.07
N ARG A 169 -3.55 4.12 -12.43
CA ARG A 169 -3.71 4.25 -10.97
C ARG A 169 -4.64 5.38 -10.62
N VAL A 170 -5.45 5.17 -9.62
CA VAL A 170 -6.28 6.21 -9.02
C VAL A 170 -5.86 6.42 -7.58
N GLY A 171 -5.76 7.67 -7.16
CA GLY A 171 -5.39 8.06 -5.81
C GLY A 171 -6.24 9.24 -5.32
N LEU A 172 -6.58 9.20 -4.06
CA LEU A 172 -7.25 10.29 -3.37
C LEU A 172 -6.44 10.67 -2.14
N LEU A 173 -6.02 11.92 -2.07
CA LEU A 173 -5.39 12.51 -0.88
C LEU A 173 -6.26 13.67 -0.39
N ASN A 174 -6.91 13.46 0.73
CA ASN A 174 -7.91 14.40 1.25
C ASN A 174 -9.00 14.67 0.21
N ARG A 175 -9.00 15.86 -0.40
CA ARG A 175 -9.93 16.25 -1.46
C ARG A 175 -9.34 16.17 -2.87
N GLU A 176 -8.05 15.88 -3.00
CA GLU A 176 -7.40 15.81 -4.31
C GLU A 176 -7.51 14.40 -4.89
N LEU A 177 -8.34 14.24 -5.92
CA LEU A 177 -8.41 13.04 -6.75
C LEU A 177 -7.38 13.15 -7.87
N SER A 178 -6.59 12.10 -8.05
CA SER A 178 -5.66 11.95 -9.16
C SER A 178 -5.91 10.63 -9.90
N VAL A 179 -6.02 10.69 -11.22
CA VAL A 179 -6.13 9.53 -12.09
C VAL A 179 -4.95 9.55 -13.05
N ARG A 180 -4.10 8.55 -12.98
CA ARG A 180 -2.96 8.40 -13.88
C ARG A 180 -3.20 7.23 -14.81
N GLN A 181 -3.14 7.48 -16.10
CA GLN A 181 -3.25 6.48 -17.16
C GLN A 181 -1.93 5.71 -17.31
N ARG A 182 -1.99 4.58 -18.00
CA ARG A 182 -0.82 3.74 -18.28
C ARG A 182 0.27 4.46 -19.09
N ASP A 183 -0.11 5.37 -19.99
CA ASP A 183 0.81 6.18 -20.81
C ASP A 183 1.49 7.31 -20.03
N GLY A 184 1.15 7.47 -18.75
CA GLY A 184 1.68 8.51 -17.85
C GLY A 184 0.85 9.79 -17.83
N HIS A 185 -0.17 9.95 -18.70
CA HIS A 185 -1.10 11.07 -18.59
C HIS A 185 -1.79 11.05 -17.22
N SER A 186 -1.86 12.22 -16.57
CA SER A 186 -2.43 12.34 -15.23
C SER A 186 -3.39 13.51 -15.15
N GLU A 187 -4.60 13.23 -14.71
CA GLU A 187 -5.62 14.22 -14.41
C GLU A 187 -5.74 14.39 -12.90
N ARG A 188 -5.96 15.65 -12.47
CA ARG A 188 -6.21 15.97 -11.07
C ARG A 188 -7.40 16.90 -10.94
N ARG A 189 -8.20 16.66 -9.92
CA ARG A 189 -9.28 17.57 -9.53
C ARG A 189 -9.44 17.60 -8.01
N VAL A 190 -9.93 18.73 -7.50
CA VAL A 190 -10.22 18.92 -6.08
C VAL A 190 -11.72 18.75 -5.88
N LEU A 191 -12.11 17.87 -4.96
CA LEU A 191 -13.49 17.64 -4.60
C LEU A 191 -14.02 18.84 -3.79
N THR A 192 -15.28 19.20 -4.02
CA THR A 192 -15.92 20.41 -3.49
C THR A 192 -16.92 20.13 -2.38
N SER A 193 -17.35 18.89 -2.21
CA SER A 193 -18.32 18.52 -1.18
C SER A 193 -18.12 17.12 -0.60
N PRO A 194 -18.59 16.86 0.63
CA PRO A 194 -18.59 15.50 1.20
C PRO A 194 -19.38 14.49 0.36
N ASP A 195 -20.45 14.89 -0.29
CA ASP A 195 -21.25 13.97 -1.10
C ASP A 195 -20.53 13.60 -2.41
N GLU A 196 -19.77 14.54 -3.01
CA GLU A 196 -18.86 14.24 -4.10
C GLU A 196 -17.77 13.26 -3.68
N LEU A 197 -17.24 13.39 -2.45
CA LEU A 197 -16.29 12.44 -1.90
C LEU A 197 -16.87 11.02 -1.82
N LEU A 198 -18.11 10.87 -1.32
CA LEU A 198 -18.77 9.55 -1.25
C LEU A 198 -18.96 8.95 -2.65
N ALA A 199 -19.37 9.76 -3.62
CA ALA A 199 -19.51 9.31 -5.01
C ALA A 199 -18.18 8.83 -5.60
N VAL A 200 -17.09 9.58 -5.40
CA VAL A 200 -15.73 9.21 -5.84
C VAL A 200 -15.25 7.92 -5.18
N LEU A 201 -15.51 7.75 -3.87
CA LEU A 201 -15.12 6.53 -3.15
C LEU A 201 -15.86 5.31 -3.71
N ALA A 202 -17.14 5.42 -4.03
CA ALA A 202 -17.91 4.34 -4.64
C ALA A 202 -17.43 4.05 -6.08
N GLU A 203 -17.34 5.07 -6.94
CA GLU A 203 -17.06 4.94 -8.35
C GLU A 203 -15.64 4.41 -8.62
N HIS A 204 -14.62 5.05 -8.02
CA HIS A 204 -13.21 4.77 -8.33
C HIS A 204 -12.60 3.69 -7.44
N PHE A 205 -13.06 3.55 -6.20
CA PHE A 205 -12.44 2.65 -5.22
C PHE A 205 -13.34 1.47 -4.84
N GLY A 206 -14.62 1.49 -5.19
CA GLY A 206 -15.59 0.47 -4.81
C GLY A 206 -15.91 0.50 -3.31
N LEU A 207 -15.78 1.67 -2.66
CA LEU A 207 -16.04 1.86 -1.25
C LEU A 207 -17.38 2.59 -1.07
N GLU A 208 -18.40 1.84 -0.69
CA GLU A 208 -19.75 2.35 -0.49
C GLU A 208 -19.99 2.74 0.97
N PHE A 209 -20.55 3.92 1.19
CA PHE A 209 -20.91 4.43 2.51
C PHE A 209 -22.36 4.94 2.50
N ALA A 210 -23.01 4.92 3.66
CA ALA A 210 -24.34 5.48 3.80
C ALA A 210 -24.37 6.97 3.44
N ALA A 211 -25.45 7.42 2.83
CA ALA A 211 -25.65 8.83 2.49
C ALA A 211 -25.49 9.71 3.75
N GLY A 212 -24.80 10.83 3.58
CA GLY A 212 -24.53 11.74 4.69
C GLY A 212 -23.36 11.33 5.60
N THR A 213 -22.64 10.22 5.31
CA THR A 213 -21.40 9.88 6.03
C THR A 213 -20.42 11.03 5.97
N ARG A 214 -19.75 11.30 7.10
CA ARG A 214 -18.68 12.33 7.21
C ARG A 214 -17.46 11.71 7.85
N PHE A 215 -16.28 12.00 7.30
CA PHE A 215 -15.00 11.53 7.84
C PHE A 215 -14.43 12.60 8.77
N PRO A 216 -14.09 12.26 10.03
CA PRO A 216 -13.52 13.20 11.00
C PRO A 216 -12.02 13.43 10.71
N CYS A 217 -11.72 14.16 9.66
CA CYS A 217 -10.36 14.47 9.21
C CYS A 217 -10.24 15.98 8.98
N GLU A 218 -9.40 16.66 9.77
CA GLU A 218 -9.19 18.11 9.67
C GLU A 218 -8.72 18.55 8.27
N ALA A 219 -7.99 17.67 7.58
CA ALA A 219 -7.52 17.96 6.23
C ALA A 219 -8.63 17.91 5.15
N LEU A 220 -9.87 17.56 5.52
CA LEU A 220 -11.06 17.64 4.69
C LEU A 220 -11.80 18.97 4.93
N ASP A 221 -11.09 20.09 4.84
CA ASP A 221 -11.67 21.43 4.94
C ASP A 221 -12.53 21.71 3.69
N TRP A 222 -13.85 21.70 3.87
CA TRP A 222 -14.82 21.90 2.78
C TRP A 222 -15.11 23.38 2.61
N PRO A 223 -15.19 23.90 1.35
CA PRO A 223 -15.63 25.26 1.11
C PRO A 223 -17.06 25.46 1.61
N ALA A 224 -17.32 26.66 2.14
CA ALA A 224 -18.63 27.06 2.64
C ALA A 224 -19.66 27.16 1.52
#